data_d940609d9858a907289138027e9ab2f3
#
_entry.id   d940609d9858a907289138027e9ab2f3
#
_cell.length_a   1.000
_cell.length_b   1.000
_cell.length_c   1.000
_cell.angle_alpha   90.00
_cell.angle_beta   90.00
_cell.angle_gamma   90.00
#
_symmetry.space_group_name_H-M   'P 1'
#
loop_
_entity.id
_entity.type
_entity.pdbx_description
1 polymer ?
#
loop_
_entity_poly.entity_id
_entity_poly.type
_entity_poly.pdbx_seq_one_letter_code
_entity_poly.pdbx_strand_id
1 'polypeptide(L)'
;LPEGVPHGGKAPQDKPSWNVGYPFQEGWKVDEVAGMEQLARYVQKKYHLSRRNTFMTGMSNGGEMCYLTAYSKQKTFKAVAPVSGLTMEWIYRTRDAPKPMPLFEIHGTADHTSEWDGDLENKGGWGAYMSVPIAIGYWIARNKCELETVEHVEGLNKDNGRSIIKHKYTGGPTGCEVWLYEVVNGPHSWFDHDIDTGEEIWSFFSKYLE
;
A
#
# COMPACT_ATOMS: atom_id res chain seq x y z
N LEU A 1 3.83 -6.77 -15.98
CA LEU A 1 3.23 -5.72 -15.15
C LEU A 1 3.52 -4.38 -15.81
N PRO A 2 2.58 -3.42 -15.80
CA PRO A 2 2.88 -2.07 -16.26
C PRO A 2 3.95 -1.46 -15.35
N GLU A 3 5.00 -0.96 -15.97
CA GLU A 3 6.03 -0.20 -15.29
C GLU A 3 5.62 1.28 -15.24
N GLY A 4 6.12 2.01 -14.26
CA GLY A 4 5.92 3.45 -14.19
C GLY A 4 6.47 4.17 -15.43
N VAL A 5 6.08 5.43 -15.61
CA VAL A 5 6.50 6.22 -16.74
C VAL A 5 8.01 6.47 -16.72
N PRO A 6 8.77 6.13 -17.78
CA PRO A 6 10.19 6.46 -17.87
C PRO A 6 10.39 7.98 -17.88
N HIS A 7 11.39 8.45 -17.19
CA HIS A 7 11.79 9.86 -17.20
C HIS A 7 13.29 9.98 -17.31
N GLY A 8 13.74 10.96 -18.05
CA GLY A 8 15.16 11.29 -18.14
C GLY A 8 15.62 12.05 -16.90
N GLY A 9 16.74 11.67 -16.34
CA GLY A 9 17.28 12.32 -15.16
C GLY A 9 18.47 11.58 -14.57
N LYS A 10 18.85 12.00 -13.38
CA LYS A 10 19.90 11.33 -12.62
C LYS A 10 19.30 10.19 -11.79
N ALA A 11 20.05 9.12 -11.54
CA ALA A 11 19.62 8.05 -10.67
C ALA A 11 19.30 8.61 -9.26
N PRO A 12 18.18 8.18 -8.64
CA PRO A 12 17.21 7.17 -9.08
C PRO A 12 16.14 7.70 -10.06
N GLN A 13 16.19 8.97 -10.47
CA GLN A 13 15.15 9.65 -11.25
C GLN A 13 15.01 9.14 -12.70
N ASP A 14 15.99 8.41 -13.19
CA ASP A 14 15.98 7.79 -14.52
C ASP A 14 15.34 6.40 -14.55
N LYS A 15 14.87 5.92 -13.41
CA LYS A 15 14.13 4.66 -13.31
C LYS A 15 12.64 4.89 -13.47
N PRO A 16 11.92 4.00 -14.18
CA PRO A 16 10.47 4.04 -14.23
C PRO A 16 9.87 4.00 -12.80
N SER A 17 8.95 4.91 -12.53
CA SER A 17 8.26 4.98 -11.24
C SER A 17 6.86 5.55 -11.40
N TRP A 18 5.94 5.15 -10.53
CA TRP A 18 4.63 5.78 -10.41
C TRP A 18 4.80 7.18 -9.84
N ASN A 19 4.07 8.14 -10.39
CA ASN A 19 4.05 9.51 -9.87
C ASN A 19 3.19 9.57 -8.59
N VAL A 20 3.87 9.46 -7.47
CA VAL A 20 3.27 9.55 -6.13
C VAL A 20 3.64 10.84 -5.42
N GLY A 21 4.31 11.74 -6.12
CA GLY A 21 4.71 13.06 -5.61
C GLY A 21 6.07 13.08 -4.93
N TYR A 22 7.00 12.26 -5.38
CA TYR A 22 8.39 12.41 -4.98
C TYR A 22 8.96 13.76 -5.43
N PRO A 23 9.94 14.35 -4.75
CA PRO A 23 10.50 15.66 -5.12
C PRO A 23 11.00 15.73 -6.58
N PHE A 24 11.60 14.66 -7.08
CA PHE A 24 12.07 14.60 -8.46
C PHE A 24 10.95 14.45 -9.51
N GLN A 25 9.72 14.20 -9.08
CA GLN A 25 8.52 14.12 -9.94
C GLN A 25 7.78 15.45 -10.01
N GLU A 26 8.33 16.52 -9.40
CA GLU A 26 7.72 17.83 -9.46
C GLU A 26 7.52 18.28 -10.91
N GLY A 27 6.32 18.76 -11.21
CA GLY A 27 5.93 19.16 -12.56
C GLY A 27 5.44 18.04 -13.48
N TRP A 28 5.48 16.78 -13.05
CA TRP A 28 4.88 15.69 -13.84
C TRP A 28 3.35 15.81 -13.81
N LYS A 29 2.76 15.71 -15.02
CA LYS A 29 1.30 15.89 -15.20
C LYS A 29 0.57 14.58 -15.45
N VAL A 30 1.14 13.46 -15.03
CA VAL A 30 0.52 12.14 -15.22
C VAL A 30 -0.48 11.90 -14.09
N ASP A 31 -1.71 11.57 -14.43
CA ASP A 31 -2.71 11.06 -13.48
C ASP A 31 -2.64 9.52 -13.47
N GLU A 32 -1.82 9.01 -12.59
CA GLU A 32 -1.58 7.56 -12.46
C GLU A 32 -2.85 6.80 -12.06
N VAL A 33 -3.67 7.38 -11.20
CA VAL A 33 -4.91 6.73 -10.75
C VAL A 33 -5.88 6.58 -11.91
N ALA A 34 -6.07 7.63 -12.71
CA ALA A 34 -6.89 7.56 -13.91
C ALA A 34 -6.33 6.56 -14.94
N GLY A 35 -5.01 6.52 -15.09
CA GLY A 35 -4.32 5.54 -15.94
C GLY A 35 -4.57 4.11 -15.51
N MET A 36 -4.43 3.82 -14.21
CA MET A 36 -4.70 2.49 -13.65
C MET A 36 -6.17 2.09 -13.77
N GLU A 37 -7.11 3.01 -13.57
CA GLU A 37 -8.53 2.75 -13.82
C GLU A 37 -8.82 2.43 -15.30
N GLN A 38 -8.18 3.14 -16.24
CA GLN A 38 -8.32 2.88 -17.68
C GLN A 38 -7.74 1.50 -18.05
N LEU A 39 -6.55 1.18 -17.54
CA LEU A 39 -5.94 -0.14 -17.72
C LEU A 39 -6.83 -1.25 -17.20
N ALA A 40 -7.34 -1.12 -15.98
CA ALA A 40 -8.25 -2.10 -15.39
C ALA A 40 -9.50 -2.31 -16.27
N ARG A 41 -10.13 -1.23 -16.71
CA ARG A 41 -11.30 -1.30 -17.62
C ARG A 41 -10.97 -1.95 -18.96
N TYR A 42 -9.79 -1.66 -19.51
CA TYR A 42 -9.34 -2.29 -20.76
C TYR A 42 -9.17 -3.80 -20.58
N VAL A 43 -8.47 -4.24 -19.54
CA VAL A 43 -8.23 -5.67 -19.24
C VAL A 43 -9.54 -6.39 -18.95
N GLN A 44 -10.42 -5.79 -18.12
CA GLN A 44 -11.75 -6.34 -17.84
C GLN A 44 -12.57 -6.57 -19.10
N LYS A 45 -12.57 -5.60 -20.02
CA LYS A 45 -13.27 -5.71 -21.31
C LYS A 45 -12.64 -6.77 -22.20
N LYS A 46 -11.32 -6.75 -22.34
CA LYS A 46 -10.56 -7.64 -23.23
C LYS A 46 -10.69 -9.12 -22.84
N TYR A 47 -10.68 -9.41 -21.55
CA TYR A 47 -10.66 -10.77 -21.00
C TYR A 47 -11.99 -11.19 -20.35
N HIS A 48 -13.04 -10.38 -20.48
CA HIS A 48 -14.38 -10.63 -19.90
C HIS A 48 -14.35 -10.84 -18.38
N LEU A 49 -13.51 -10.08 -17.68
CA LEU A 49 -13.35 -10.18 -16.23
C LEU A 49 -14.42 -9.36 -15.49
N SER A 50 -14.63 -9.71 -14.21
CA SER A 50 -15.53 -8.98 -13.33
C SER A 50 -15.09 -7.51 -13.18
N ARG A 51 -16.03 -6.59 -13.36
CA ARG A 51 -15.81 -5.17 -13.09
C ARG A 51 -15.94 -4.82 -11.61
N ARG A 52 -16.49 -5.73 -10.82
CA ARG A 52 -16.74 -5.53 -9.39
C ARG A 52 -15.62 -6.07 -8.52
N ASN A 53 -14.83 -7.01 -9.01
CA ASN A 53 -13.78 -7.70 -8.28
C ASN A 53 -12.40 -7.26 -8.79
N THR A 54 -12.03 -6.01 -8.48
CA THR A 54 -10.74 -5.43 -8.88
C THR A 54 -10.06 -4.85 -7.64
N PHE A 55 -8.86 -5.31 -7.39
CA PHE A 55 -8.04 -5.00 -6.23
C PHE A 55 -6.68 -4.49 -6.68
N MET A 56 -5.95 -3.81 -5.80
CA MET A 56 -4.62 -3.30 -6.11
C MET A 56 -3.64 -3.71 -5.03
N THR A 57 -2.51 -4.23 -5.45
CA THR A 57 -1.35 -4.46 -4.58
C THR A 57 -0.09 -4.02 -5.28
N GLY A 58 0.93 -3.70 -4.52
CA GLY A 58 2.23 -3.33 -5.03
C GLY A 58 3.21 -3.11 -3.89
N MET A 59 4.50 -3.24 -4.19
CA MET A 59 5.58 -3.06 -3.25
C MET A 59 6.27 -1.71 -3.46
N SER A 60 6.79 -1.11 -2.39
CA SER A 60 7.59 0.13 -2.44
C SER A 60 6.81 1.24 -3.15
N ASN A 61 7.32 1.82 -4.23
CA ASN A 61 6.60 2.80 -5.06
C ASN A 61 5.22 2.29 -5.55
N GLY A 62 5.07 0.96 -5.77
CA GLY A 62 3.76 0.34 -6.04
C GLY A 62 2.83 0.33 -4.82
N GLY A 63 3.38 0.21 -3.62
CA GLY A 63 2.63 0.32 -2.36
C GLY A 63 2.15 1.76 -2.13
N GLU A 64 2.99 2.75 -2.43
CA GLU A 64 2.62 4.17 -2.40
C GLU A 64 1.53 4.51 -3.41
N MET A 65 1.56 3.86 -4.59
CA MET A 65 0.49 3.95 -5.56
C MET A 65 -0.84 3.37 -5.04
N CYS A 66 -0.79 2.32 -4.20
CA CYS A 66 -1.96 1.81 -3.49
C CYS A 66 -2.56 2.87 -2.55
N TYR A 67 -1.71 3.55 -1.75
CA TYR A 67 -2.16 4.65 -0.90
C TYR A 67 -2.73 5.81 -1.71
N LEU A 68 -2.02 6.26 -2.76
CA LEU A 68 -2.52 7.33 -3.63
C LEU A 68 -3.90 6.99 -4.21
N THR A 69 -4.11 5.74 -4.60
CA THR A 69 -5.39 5.24 -5.11
C THR A 69 -6.47 5.26 -4.04
N ALA A 70 -6.15 4.84 -2.81
CA ALA A 70 -7.09 4.82 -1.69
C ALA A 70 -7.55 6.23 -1.27
N TYR A 71 -6.65 7.22 -1.35
CA TYR A 71 -6.98 8.64 -1.09
C TYR A 71 -7.63 9.36 -2.29
N SER A 72 -7.85 8.68 -3.41
CA SER A 72 -8.38 9.29 -4.63
C SER A 72 -9.85 8.95 -4.88
N LYS A 73 -10.55 9.83 -5.62
CA LYS A 73 -11.95 9.62 -6.04
C LYS A 73 -12.04 8.61 -7.18
N GLN A 74 -11.66 7.38 -6.94
CA GLN A 74 -11.72 6.27 -7.90
C GLN A 74 -12.91 5.32 -7.58
N LYS A 75 -13.34 4.56 -8.59
CA LYS A 75 -14.49 3.64 -8.49
C LYS A 75 -14.17 2.20 -8.89
N THR A 76 -12.94 1.94 -9.27
CA THR A 76 -12.53 0.66 -9.87
C THR A 76 -12.01 -0.32 -8.82
N PHE A 77 -11.14 0.16 -7.92
CA PHE A 77 -10.49 -0.69 -6.93
C PHE A 77 -11.30 -0.74 -5.63
N LYS A 78 -11.60 -1.96 -5.16
CA LYS A 78 -12.40 -2.20 -3.95
C LYS A 78 -11.59 -2.27 -2.68
N ALA A 79 -10.37 -2.76 -2.77
CA ALA A 79 -9.44 -2.85 -1.68
C ALA A 79 -8.01 -2.66 -2.20
N VAL A 80 -7.12 -2.28 -1.31
CA VAL A 80 -5.70 -2.11 -1.59
C VAL A 80 -4.85 -2.89 -0.59
N ALA A 81 -3.71 -3.42 -1.06
CA ALA A 81 -2.75 -4.12 -0.21
C ALA A 81 -1.33 -3.64 -0.52
N PRO A 82 -0.90 -2.50 0.04
CA PRO A 82 0.48 -2.05 -0.04
C PRO A 82 1.43 -3.00 0.70
N VAL A 83 2.65 -3.15 0.17
CA VAL A 83 3.77 -3.89 0.79
C VAL A 83 4.98 -2.96 0.82
N SER A 84 5.56 -2.72 1.98
CA SER A 84 6.64 -1.74 2.18
C SER A 84 6.33 -0.40 1.52
N GLY A 85 5.06 0.01 1.56
CA GLY A 85 4.56 1.24 0.95
C GLY A 85 4.56 2.40 1.94
N LEU A 86 4.57 3.62 1.41
CA LEU A 86 4.60 4.84 2.21
C LEU A 86 3.35 5.68 1.97
N THR A 87 2.81 6.26 3.03
CA THR A 87 1.86 7.36 2.91
C THR A 87 2.64 8.68 2.89
N MET A 88 2.77 9.27 1.71
CA MET A 88 3.44 10.57 1.56
C MET A 88 2.75 11.65 2.41
N GLU A 89 3.55 12.48 3.07
CA GLU A 89 3.05 13.54 3.95
C GLU A 89 2.05 14.46 3.22
N TRP A 90 2.35 14.84 1.97
CA TRP A 90 1.48 15.71 1.20
C TRP A 90 0.08 15.09 0.97
N ILE A 91 -0.01 13.75 0.76
CA ILE A 91 -1.30 13.05 0.66
C ILE A 91 -2.02 13.14 2.01
N TYR A 92 -1.33 12.75 3.07
CA TYR A 92 -1.87 12.70 4.42
C TYR A 92 -2.42 14.06 4.89
N ARG A 93 -1.72 15.16 4.59
CA ARG A 93 -2.10 16.50 5.03
C ARG A 93 -3.10 17.22 4.14
N THR A 94 -3.15 16.88 2.85
CA THR A 94 -3.94 17.66 1.87
C THR A 94 -5.13 16.90 1.31
N ARG A 95 -5.26 15.61 1.62
CA ARG A 95 -6.34 14.78 1.10
C ARG A 95 -7.07 14.04 2.22
N ASP A 96 -8.39 14.13 2.19
CA ASP A 96 -9.25 13.19 2.92
C ASP A 96 -9.67 12.07 1.98
N ALA A 97 -9.54 10.83 2.44
CA ALA A 97 -10.02 9.70 1.66
C ALA A 97 -11.54 9.85 1.42
N PRO A 98 -12.00 9.78 0.16
CA PRO A 98 -13.40 10.10 -0.19
C PRO A 98 -14.38 9.09 0.38
N LYS A 99 -13.95 7.88 0.68
CA LYS A 99 -14.76 6.79 1.24
C LYS A 99 -13.90 5.86 2.09
N PRO A 100 -14.51 5.09 3.01
CA PRO A 100 -13.85 3.94 3.62
C PRO A 100 -13.27 3.00 2.56
N MET A 101 -12.10 2.42 2.84
CA MET A 101 -11.40 1.51 1.93
C MET A 101 -10.77 0.38 2.72
N PRO A 102 -11.05 -0.89 2.38
CA PRO A 102 -10.30 -2.00 2.95
C PRO A 102 -8.82 -1.87 2.59
N LEU A 103 -7.95 -1.94 3.59
CA LEU A 103 -6.52 -1.73 3.42
C LEU A 103 -5.72 -2.76 4.22
N PHE A 104 -4.72 -3.36 3.59
CA PHE A 104 -3.83 -4.32 4.21
C PHE A 104 -2.37 -3.96 3.93
N GLU A 105 -1.65 -3.44 4.91
CA GLU A 105 -0.21 -3.15 4.81
C GLU A 105 0.60 -4.30 5.38
N ILE A 106 1.67 -4.69 4.67
CA ILE A 106 2.72 -5.60 5.15
C ILE A 106 4.03 -4.83 5.12
N HIS A 107 4.68 -4.67 6.28
CA HIS A 107 5.85 -3.81 6.39
C HIS A 107 6.91 -4.36 7.34
N GLY A 108 8.18 -4.19 6.97
CA GLY A 108 9.32 -4.58 7.80
C GLY A 108 9.68 -3.50 8.81
N THR A 109 9.85 -3.86 10.10
CA THR A 109 10.20 -2.87 11.13
C THR A 109 11.65 -2.39 11.05
N ALA A 110 12.52 -3.08 10.29
CA ALA A 110 13.89 -2.68 9.99
C ALA A 110 14.07 -2.30 8.50
N ASP A 111 13.01 -1.79 7.88
CA ASP A 111 13.09 -1.24 6.54
C ASP A 111 13.84 0.09 6.56
N HIS A 112 14.98 0.16 5.84
CA HIS A 112 15.81 1.35 5.71
C HIS A 112 15.60 2.13 4.40
N THR A 113 14.65 1.70 3.58
CA THR A 113 14.26 2.39 2.34
C THR A 113 12.93 3.11 2.51
N SER A 114 11.95 2.38 3.03
CA SER A 114 10.63 2.87 3.43
C SER A 114 10.56 2.73 4.96
N GLU A 115 11.10 3.72 5.69
CA GLU A 115 11.31 3.59 7.13
C GLU A 115 9.98 3.44 7.89
N TRP A 116 9.92 2.45 8.77
CA TRP A 116 8.78 2.20 9.65
C TRP A 116 8.34 3.43 10.43
N ASP A 117 9.31 4.17 10.96
CA ASP A 117 9.08 5.37 11.77
C ASP A 117 8.77 6.63 10.94
N GLY A 118 8.81 6.51 9.61
CA GLY A 118 8.60 7.63 8.69
C GLY A 118 9.83 8.53 8.55
N ASP A 119 9.76 9.45 7.60
CA ASP A 119 10.81 10.43 7.34
C ASP A 119 10.19 11.81 7.01
N LEU A 120 9.82 12.56 8.03
CA LEU A 120 9.26 13.90 7.84
C LEU A 120 10.32 14.94 7.47
N GLU A 121 11.59 14.63 7.68
CA GLU A 121 12.71 15.52 7.34
C GLU A 121 13.27 15.26 5.94
N ASN A 122 12.72 14.24 5.22
CA ASN A 122 13.17 13.83 3.88
C ASN A 122 14.68 13.51 3.82
N LYS A 123 15.19 12.81 4.82
CA LYS A 123 16.59 12.36 4.87
C LYS A 123 16.92 11.35 3.78
N GLY A 124 15.94 10.46 3.47
CA GLY A 124 16.05 9.45 2.42
C GLY A 124 15.93 10.00 0.99
N GLY A 125 15.46 11.24 0.82
CA GLY A 125 15.32 11.90 -0.49
C GLY A 125 14.09 11.49 -1.30
N TRP A 126 13.20 10.65 -0.74
CA TRP A 126 11.95 10.23 -1.39
C TRP A 126 10.78 11.21 -1.19
N GLY A 127 11.02 12.30 -0.47
CA GLY A 127 9.97 13.18 0.05
C GLY A 127 9.61 12.83 1.49
N ALA A 128 8.93 13.75 2.17
CA ALA A 128 8.46 13.51 3.52
C ALA A 128 7.28 12.49 3.50
N TYR A 129 7.29 11.55 4.44
CA TYR A 129 6.24 10.54 4.59
C TYR A 129 5.97 10.19 6.06
N MET A 130 4.75 9.72 6.30
CA MET A 130 4.28 9.37 7.64
C MET A 130 4.86 8.02 8.08
N SER A 131 4.98 7.82 9.41
CA SER A 131 5.25 6.49 9.96
C SER A 131 4.11 5.52 9.63
N VAL A 132 4.44 4.23 9.52
CA VAL A 132 3.45 3.18 9.23
C VAL A 132 2.32 3.18 10.26
N PRO A 133 2.57 3.24 11.59
CA PRO A 133 1.48 3.28 12.57
C PRO A 133 0.54 4.48 12.42
N ILE A 134 1.07 5.67 12.07
CA ILE A 134 0.23 6.87 11.84
C ILE A 134 -0.62 6.68 10.58
N ALA A 135 -0.03 6.19 9.49
CA ALA A 135 -0.74 5.93 8.25
C ALA A 135 -1.89 4.93 8.46
N ILE A 136 -1.63 3.84 9.18
CA ILE A 136 -2.64 2.82 9.53
C ILE A 136 -3.70 3.39 10.46
N GLY A 137 -3.32 4.17 11.46
CA GLY A 137 -4.24 4.84 12.37
C GLY A 137 -5.27 5.72 11.65
N TYR A 138 -4.87 6.42 10.60
CA TYR A 138 -5.80 7.16 9.74
C TYR A 138 -6.89 6.25 9.16
N TRP A 139 -6.50 5.08 8.61
CA TRP A 139 -7.46 4.17 7.98
C TRP A 139 -8.35 3.45 8.99
N ILE A 140 -7.83 3.12 10.18
CA ILE A 140 -8.65 2.61 11.30
C ILE A 140 -9.76 3.61 11.64
N ALA A 141 -9.39 4.89 11.81
CA ALA A 141 -10.35 5.95 12.10
C ALA A 141 -11.31 6.20 10.92
N ARG A 142 -10.81 6.21 9.69
CA ARG A 142 -11.61 6.43 8.46
C ARG A 142 -12.64 5.33 8.23
N ASN A 143 -12.28 4.08 8.48
CA ASN A 143 -13.13 2.91 8.36
C ASN A 143 -13.99 2.69 9.61
N LYS A 144 -13.74 3.44 10.69
CA LYS A 144 -14.40 3.32 12.00
C LYS A 144 -14.30 1.91 12.56
N CYS A 145 -13.11 1.31 12.48
CA CYS A 145 -12.86 0.00 13.08
C CYS A 145 -12.88 0.12 14.61
N GLU A 146 -13.63 -0.74 15.28
CA GLU A 146 -13.84 -0.70 16.72
C GLU A 146 -13.18 -1.87 17.46
N LEU A 147 -12.81 -2.91 16.73
CA LEU A 147 -12.22 -4.13 17.27
C LEU A 147 -10.82 -4.34 16.73
N GLU A 148 -9.91 -4.76 17.57
CA GLU A 148 -8.56 -5.19 17.20
C GLU A 148 -8.35 -6.63 17.63
N THR A 149 -7.72 -7.42 16.75
CA THR A 149 -7.15 -8.73 17.10
C THR A 149 -5.67 -8.71 16.78
N VAL A 150 -4.86 -9.27 17.66
CA VAL A 150 -3.40 -9.36 17.48
C VAL A 150 -2.99 -10.81 17.57
N GLU A 151 -2.22 -11.26 16.58
CA GLU A 151 -1.66 -12.61 16.53
C GLU A 151 -0.15 -12.51 16.28
N HIS A 152 0.64 -13.27 17.05
CA HIS A 152 2.09 -13.38 16.87
C HIS A 152 2.40 -14.73 16.23
N VAL A 153 3.07 -14.72 15.08
CA VAL A 153 3.47 -15.93 14.37
C VAL A 153 4.97 -15.89 14.05
N GLU A 154 5.59 -17.07 14.05
CA GLU A 154 6.97 -17.21 13.59
C GLU A 154 7.02 -17.06 12.05
N GLY A 155 8.10 -16.47 11.54
CA GLY A 155 8.38 -16.44 10.10
C GLY A 155 8.58 -17.85 9.52
N LEU A 156 8.29 -18.01 8.23
CA LEU A 156 8.51 -19.26 7.50
C LEU A 156 9.98 -19.67 7.54
N ASN A 157 10.89 -18.73 7.39
CA ASN A 157 12.32 -18.95 7.53
C ASN A 157 12.75 -18.72 8.98
N LYS A 158 12.93 -19.81 9.71
CA LYS A 158 13.34 -19.77 11.13
C LYS A 158 14.79 -19.32 11.36
N ASP A 159 15.61 -19.36 10.32
CA ASP A 159 17.03 -19.04 10.44
C ASP A 159 17.30 -17.52 10.42
N ASN A 160 16.33 -16.70 9.99
CA ASN A 160 16.48 -15.25 9.91
C ASN A 160 16.06 -14.50 11.19
N GLY A 161 15.51 -15.21 12.18
CA GLY A 161 15.10 -14.64 13.46
C GLY A 161 13.95 -13.64 13.39
N ARG A 162 13.14 -13.68 12.32
CA ARG A 162 12.00 -12.79 12.13
C ARG A 162 10.71 -13.43 12.60
N SER A 163 9.81 -12.59 13.07
CA SER A 163 8.44 -12.96 13.41
C SER A 163 7.46 -11.96 12.79
N ILE A 164 6.19 -12.32 12.76
CA ILE A 164 5.15 -11.46 12.24
C ILE A 164 4.14 -11.16 13.36
N ILE A 165 3.81 -9.89 13.52
CA ILE A 165 2.70 -9.46 14.36
C ILE A 165 1.57 -9.06 13.42
N LYS A 166 0.46 -9.81 13.48
CA LYS A 166 -0.71 -9.60 12.62
C LYS A 166 -1.75 -8.80 13.40
N HIS A 167 -1.94 -7.54 13.03
CA HIS A 167 -3.02 -6.70 13.55
C HIS A 167 -4.18 -6.71 12.55
N LYS A 168 -5.39 -7.00 13.03
CA LYS A 168 -6.60 -6.92 12.22
C LYS A 168 -7.62 -6.05 12.93
N TYR A 169 -7.91 -4.90 12.32
CA TYR A 169 -8.89 -3.93 12.81
C TYR A 169 -10.20 -4.11 12.04
N THR A 170 -11.26 -4.37 12.78
CA THR A 170 -12.57 -4.80 12.24
C THR A 170 -13.72 -4.08 12.96
N GLY A 171 -14.97 -4.49 12.71
CA GLY A 171 -16.15 -4.00 13.44
C GLY A 171 -16.70 -2.66 12.96
N GLY A 172 -16.11 -2.04 11.93
CA GLY A 172 -16.61 -0.81 11.37
C GLY A 172 -17.95 -1.01 10.61
N PRO A 173 -18.82 0.02 10.54
CA PRO A 173 -20.17 -0.09 9.99
C PRO A 173 -20.21 -0.37 8.48
N THR A 174 -19.10 -0.17 7.78
CA THR A 174 -19.00 -0.41 6.34
C THR A 174 -18.43 -1.79 5.98
N GLY A 175 -17.98 -2.58 6.96
CA GLY A 175 -17.28 -3.83 6.75
C GLY A 175 -15.86 -3.67 6.16
N CYS A 176 -15.37 -2.44 6.02
CA CYS A 176 -14.01 -2.17 5.55
C CYS A 176 -13.02 -2.41 6.71
N GLU A 177 -12.25 -3.49 6.62
CA GLU A 177 -11.23 -3.81 7.61
C GLU A 177 -9.91 -3.13 7.28
N VAL A 178 -9.06 -2.96 8.29
CA VAL A 178 -7.66 -2.55 8.14
C VAL A 178 -6.79 -3.64 8.74
N TRP A 179 -5.85 -4.17 7.96
CA TRP A 179 -4.87 -5.14 8.44
C TRP A 179 -3.47 -4.53 8.36
N LEU A 180 -2.66 -4.81 9.36
CA LEU A 180 -1.24 -4.48 9.39
C LEU A 180 -0.47 -5.72 9.82
N TYR A 181 0.45 -6.17 8.99
CA TYR A 181 1.41 -7.19 9.37
C TYR A 181 2.78 -6.53 9.54
N GLU A 182 3.26 -6.53 10.76
CA GLU A 182 4.61 -6.09 11.10
C GLU A 182 5.56 -7.28 10.94
N VAL A 183 6.45 -7.23 9.97
CA VAL A 183 7.54 -8.20 9.89
C VAL A 183 8.67 -7.68 10.78
N VAL A 184 8.76 -8.23 11.98
CA VAL A 184 9.73 -7.80 13.00
C VAL A 184 11.16 -8.05 12.49
N ASN A 185 12.00 -7.00 12.52
CA ASN A 185 13.35 -7.00 11.93
C ASN A 185 13.36 -7.27 10.41
N GLY A 186 12.21 -7.16 9.73
CA GLY A 186 12.10 -7.28 8.29
C GLY A 186 12.70 -6.08 7.56
N PRO A 187 13.47 -6.30 6.47
CA PRO A 187 13.99 -5.23 5.62
C PRO A 187 12.96 -4.79 4.58
N HIS A 188 13.35 -3.91 3.66
CA HIS A 188 12.58 -3.56 2.46
C HIS A 188 12.43 -4.78 1.54
N SER A 189 11.28 -5.44 1.56
CA SER A 189 11.07 -6.74 0.89
C SER A 189 9.58 -7.00 0.57
N TRP A 190 9.34 -7.98 -0.33
CA TRP A 190 8.02 -8.58 -0.56
C TRP A 190 7.66 -9.64 0.49
N PHE A 191 8.60 -10.07 1.33
CA PHE A 191 8.46 -10.97 2.47
C PHE A 191 8.11 -12.44 2.17
N ASP A 192 8.26 -12.95 0.94
CA ASP A 192 7.97 -14.35 0.61
C ASP A 192 8.82 -15.37 1.39
N HIS A 193 9.92 -14.93 2.02
CA HIS A 193 10.72 -15.76 2.92
C HIS A 193 10.22 -15.76 4.37
N ASP A 194 9.30 -14.85 4.70
CA ASP A 194 8.80 -14.66 6.05
C ASP A 194 7.32 -15.08 6.18
N ILE A 195 6.53 -14.81 5.15
CA ILE A 195 5.12 -15.21 5.01
C ILE A 195 4.82 -15.55 3.54
N ASP A 196 3.75 -16.29 3.27
CA ASP A 196 3.20 -16.36 1.91
C ASP A 196 2.41 -15.08 1.63
N THR A 197 3.14 -14.05 1.18
CA THR A 197 2.59 -12.71 0.96
C THR A 197 1.43 -12.73 -0.04
N GLY A 198 1.55 -13.54 -1.09
CA GLY A 198 0.51 -13.68 -2.11
C GLY A 198 -0.79 -14.26 -1.54
N GLU A 199 -0.69 -15.33 -0.74
CA GLU A 199 -1.84 -15.98 -0.11
C GLU A 199 -2.49 -15.07 0.94
N GLU A 200 -1.72 -14.38 1.77
CA GLU A 200 -2.25 -13.45 2.78
C GLU A 200 -2.99 -12.28 2.12
N ILE A 201 -2.44 -11.70 1.04
CA ILE A 201 -3.11 -10.65 0.28
C ILE A 201 -4.38 -11.18 -0.38
N TRP A 202 -4.34 -12.38 -0.95
CA TRP A 202 -5.53 -12.98 -1.54
C TRP A 202 -6.59 -13.30 -0.49
N SER A 203 -6.19 -13.82 0.68
CA SER A 203 -7.09 -14.05 1.82
C SER A 203 -7.81 -12.76 2.23
N PHE A 204 -7.11 -11.63 2.27
CA PHE A 204 -7.72 -10.33 2.53
C PHE A 204 -8.67 -9.89 1.41
N PHE A 205 -8.24 -9.91 0.15
CA PHE A 205 -9.06 -9.46 -0.98
C PHE A 205 -10.31 -10.31 -1.18
N SER A 206 -10.22 -11.63 -0.95
CA SER A 206 -11.35 -12.55 -1.14
C SER A 206 -12.55 -12.23 -0.25
N LYS A 207 -12.36 -11.55 0.88
CA LYS A 207 -13.44 -11.06 1.75
C LYS A 207 -14.35 -10.04 1.05
N TYR A 208 -13.88 -9.40 -0.01
CA TYR A 208 -14.57 -8.33 -0.75
C TYR A 208 -15.02 -8.74 -2.14
N LEU A 209 -15.04 -10.04 -2.44
CA LEU A 209 -15.63 -10.56 -3.69
C LEU A 209 -17.15 -10.41 -3.69
N GLU A 210 -17.71 -10.07 -4.88
CA GLU A 210 -19.15 -10.01 -5.16
C GLU A 210 -19.52 -10.93 -6.30
#